data_cacf2aca2c79a738bf9c932f98155d60
#
_entry.id   cacf2aca2c79a738bf9c932f98155d60
#
_cell.length_a   1.000
_cell.length_b   1.000
_cell.length_c   1.000
_cell.angle_alpha   90.00
_cell.angle_beta   90.00
_cell.angle_gamma   90.00
#
_symmetry.space_group_name_H-M   'P 1'
#
loop_
_entity.id
_entity.type
_entity.pdbx_description
1 polymer ?
#
loop_
_entity_poly.entity_id
_entity_poly.type
_entity_poly.pdbx_seq_one_letter_code
_entity_poly.pdbx_strand_id
1 'polypeptide(L)'
;MSKKQRVVAIGAGIGGLTAAALLAHRGYEVLVFEQALVPGGCASTFKRRGFTFDVGATQVAGLEPGGIHDRIFTELGIDIPAATYCDPACAVYLPEESEPINIWRDRTLWQAERQKQFPDSEPFWQFFQDLFDRSWRFQSRDPILPPRSLWDVKQLLQALRPDTLATVPFTFSTVGDALRGFGLDRDRRLRTFLDLQLKLYSQVNAEETALLYAATALAVSQAPLGLFHLKGSMQVLSDRLVASLKRDGGKLFVQHSVESIESKDSPQVKVRYKDRVWWEPCDQVVANVTVQNLVKLLGDRVPKGYKQRVEKLEPASGAFVVYLGVDRSAIPVNCPPHLQFLDNYEDPRSIFVSVSQSGDGRAPDGKATIIASEFTDASAWWTCADYDLKKQEFTDRSIGQLGKFFDLDGSIEHQEAGTPRTFARYTGRDRGMVGGLGMRVSTFGPFGFANRSPVKNVWLVGDCTHPGEGTAGVSYSALTVVRQIQQEH
;
A
#
# COMPACT_ATOMS: atom_id res chain seq x y z
N MET A 1 1.54 41.34 1.77
CA MET A 1 1.22 39.90 1.88
C MET A 1 2.55 39.13 1.77
N SER A 2 2.90 38.31 2.73
CA SER A 2 4.08 37.47 2.60
C SER A 2 3.91 36.55 1.39
N LYS A 3 4.99 36.33 0.61
CA LYS A 3 4.98 35.41 -0.54
C LYS A 3 4.61 34.03 -0.04
N LYS A 4 3.57 33.41 -0.62
CA LYS A 4 3.22 32.02 -0.29
C LYS A 4 4.39 31.13 -0.66
N GLN A 5 4.72 30.18 0.23
CA GLN A 5 5.74 29.17 -0.09
C GLN A 5 5.20 28.21 -1.14
N ARG A 6 6.05 27.92 -2.13
CA ARG A 6 5.74 27.02 -3.23
C ARG A 6 6.26 25.61 -2.92
N VAL A 7 5.36 24.65 -3.00
CA VAL A 7 5.67 23.22 -2.86
C VAL A 7 5.45 22.52 -4.19
N VAL A 8 6.44 21.76 -4.62
CA VAL A 8 6.28 20.83 -5.75
C VAL A 8 6.14 19.41 -5.21
N ALA A 9 5.03 18.76 -5.53
CA ALA A 9 4.82 17.34 -5.28
C ALA A 9 5.13 16.54 -6.55
N ILE A 10 5.96 15.49 -6.41
CA ILE A 10 6.35 14.58 -7.49
C ILE A 10 5.56 13.28 -7.32
N GLY A 11 4.68 13.00 -8.27
CA GLY A 11 3.80 11.83 -8.26
C GLY A 11 2.45 12.08 -7.58
N ALA A 12 1.37 11.78 -8.29
CA ALA A 12 -0.01 11.88 -7.83
C ALA A 12 -0.59 10.54 -7.34
N GLY A 13 0.22 9.70 -6.68
CA GLY A 13 -0.26 8.58 -5.87
C GLY A 13 -0.97 9.10 -4.61
N ILE A 14 -1.65 8.23 -3.88
CA ILE A 14 -2.45 8.62 -2.68
C ILE A 14 -1.61 9.43 -1.68
N GLY A 15 -0.37 9.03 -1.38
CA GLY A 15 0.49 9.79 -0.46
C GLY A 15 0.83 11.20 -0.97
N GLY A 16 1.21 11.32 -2.26
CA GLY A 16 1.51 12.62 -2.88
C GLY A 16 0.31 13.55 -2.94
N LEU A 17 -0.86 13.02 -3.33
CA LEU A 17 -2.11 13.78 -3.37
C LEU A 17 -2.57 14.21 -1.98
N THR A 18 -2.45 13.33 -0.98
CA THR A 18 -2.79 13.66 0.41
C THR A 18 -1.91 14.80 0.93
N ALA A 19 -0.58 14.72 0.74
CA ALA A 19 0.32 15.80 1.14
C ALA A 19 0.01 17.10 0.39
N ALA A 20 -0.20 17.01 -0.92
CA ALA A 20 -0.50 18.16 -1.76
C ALA A 20 -1.82 18.85 -1.37
N ALA A 21 -2.90 18.08 -1.13
CA ALA A 21 -4.20 18.61 -0.73
C ALA A 21 -4.12 19.30 0.64
N LEU A 22 -3.49 18.65 1.63
CA LEU A 22 -3.29 19.23 2.95
C LEU A 22 -2.46 20.52 2.91
N LEU A 23 -1.37 20.54 2.16
CA LEU A 23 -0.53 21.75 2.02
C LEU A 23 -1.29 22.89 1.32
N ALA A 24 -2.04 22.59 0.25
CA ALA A 24 -2.87 23.60 -0.42
C ALA A 24 -3.94 24.17 0.52
N HIS A 25 -4.63 23.30 1.28
CA HIS A 25 -5.61 23.67 2.29
C HIS A 25 -4.99 24.57 3.37
N ARG A 26 -3.74 24.32 3.76
CA ARG A 26 -2.98 25.14 4.73
C ARG A 26 -2.31 26.38 4.12
N GLY A 27 -2.64 26.72 2.86
CA GLY A 27 -2.31 28.01 2.23
C GLY A 27 -1.00 28.03 1.43
N TYR A 28 -0.33 26.90 1.21
CA TYR A 28 0.83 26.81 0.32
C TYR A 28 0.42 26.93 -1.15
N GLU A 29 1.33 27.38 -2.01
CA GLU A 29 1.19 27.27 -3.47
C GLU A 29 1.67 25.87 -3.87
N VAL A 30 0.77 24.98 -4.30
CA VAL A 30 1.11 23.58 -4.57
C VAL A 30 0.99 23.24 -6.05
N LEU A 31 2.06 22.68 -6.62
CA LEU A 31 2.11 22.12 -7.97
C LEU A 31 2.39 20.62 -7.88
N VAL A 32 1.54 19.79 -8.47
CA VAL A 32 1.71 18.34 -8.53
C VAL A 32 2.04 17.93 -9.95
N PHE A 33 3.16 17.22 -10.16
CA PHE A 33 3.56 16.65 -11.44
C PHE A 33 3.41 15.13 -11.41
N GLU A 34 2.60 14.60 -12.33
CA GLU A 34 2.29 13.17 -12.48
C GLU A 34 2.61 12.72 -13.91
N GLN A 35 3.42 11.67 -14.04
CA GLN A 35 3.80 11.14 -15.36
C GLN A 35 2.65 10.40 -16.06
N ALA A 36 1.74 9.76 -15.30
CA ALA A 36 0.60 9.05 -15.86
C ALA A 36 -0.50 10.03 -16.33
N LEU A 37 -1.43 9.49 -17.12
CA LEU A 37 -2.62 10.23 -17.54
C LEU A 37 -3.65 10.31 -16.40
N VAL A 38 -3.68 9.30 -15.51
CA VAL A 38 -4.66 9.16 -14.42
C VAL A 38 -3.93 9.22 -13.08
N PRO A 39 -4.34 10.10 -12.14
CA PRO A 39 -3.78 10.12 -10.80
C PRO A 39 -4.23 8.90 -9.98
N GLY A 40 -3.52 8.60 -8.89
CA GLY A 40 -3.83 7.51 -7.97
C GLY A 40 -2.70 6.48 -7.82
N GLY A 41 -1.76 6.42 -8.78
CA GLY A 41 -0.65 5.46 -8.74
C GLY A 41 -1.15 4.01 -8.72
N CYS A 42 -0.69 3.19 -7.79
CA CYS A 42 -1.16 1.80 -7.63
C CYS A 42 -2.60 1.68 -7.10
N ALA A 43 -3.21 2.77 -6.62
CA ALA A 43 -4.63 2.85 -6.25
C ALA A 43 -5.47 3.57 -7.34
N SER A 44 -4.97 3.65 -8.57
CA SER A 44 -5.74 4.13 -9.72
C SER A 44 -6.60 3.03 -10.34
N THR A 45 -7.43 3.42 -11.30
CA THR A 45 -8.30 2.52 -12.06
C THR A 45 -8.16 2.73 -13.55
N PHE A 46 -8.51 1.72 -14.31
CA PHE A 46 -8.70 1.83 -15.76
C PHE A 46 -10.03 1.21 -16.20
N LYS A 47 -10.53 1.63 -17.36
CA LYS A 47 -11.80 1.14 -17.90
C LYS A 47 -11.59 0.41 -19.22
N ARG A 48 -12.24 -0.73 -19.39
CA ARG A 48 -12.25 -1.52 -20.64
C ARG A 48 -13.63 -2.12 -20.87
N ARG A 49 -14.21 -1.91 -22.05
CA ARG A 49 -15.48 -2.52 -22.46
C ARG A 49 -16.62 -2.38 -21.43
N GLY A 50 -16.70 -1.25 -20.73
CA GLY A 50 -17.69 -1.02 -19.68
C GLY A 50 -17.29 -1.51 -18.27
N PHE A 51 -16.24 -2.32 -18.16
CA PHE A 51 -15.69 -2.74 -16.87
C PHE A 51 -14.72 -1.71 -16.32
N THR A 52 -14.69 -1.60 -15.00
CA THR A 52 -13.77 -0.74 -14.23
C THR A 52 -12.89 -1.63 -13.35
N PHE A 53 -11.57 -1.57 -13.55
CA PHE A 53 -10.60 -2.39 -12.83
C PHE A 53 -9.71 -1.52 -11.96
N ASP A 54 -9.58 -1.88 -10.69
CA ASP A 54 -8.56 -1.32 -9.81
C ASP A 54 -7.19 -1.89 -10.20
N VAL A 55 -6.17 -1.02 -10.31
CA VAL A 55 -4.85 -1.41 -10.85
C VAL A 55 -4.10 -2.36 -9.93
N GLY A 56 -4.14 -2.11 -8.60
CA GLY A 56 -3.40 -2.89 -7.61
C GLY A 56 -4.14 -2.99 -6.29
N ALA A 57 -4.29 -1.87 -5.58
CA ALA A 57 -5.03 -1.85 -4.32
C ALA A 57 -6.54 -2.02 -4.58
N THR A 58 -7.20 -2.87 -3.77
CA THR A 58 -8.64 -3.15 -3.90
C THR A 58 -9.39 -3.01 -2.57
N GLN A 59 -8.65 -2.86 -1.48
CA GLN A 59 -9.17 -2.64 -0.12
C GLN A 59 -8.62 -1.35 0.47
N VAL A 60 -9.40 -0.71 1.34
CA VAL A 60 -9.00 0.51 2.05
C VAL A 60 -9.16 0.31 3.55
N ALA A 61 -8.16 0.69 4.33
CA ALA A 61 -8.24 0.84 5.78
C ALA A 61 -8.31 2.33 6.15
N GLY A 62 -8.76 2.64 7.36
CA GLY A 62 -8.69 4.00 7.91
C GLY A 62 -9.83 4.92 7.50
N LEU A 63 -10.96 4.37 7.04
CA LEU A 63 -12.20 5.13 6.77
C LEU A 63 -13.14 5.18 7.98
N GLU A 64 -12.91 4.35 8.99
CA GLU A 64 -13.66 4.36 10.24
C GLU A 64 -13.47 5.68 11.00
N PRO A 65 -14.40 6.06 11.90
CA PRO A 65 -14.29 7.29 12.72
C PRO A 65 -12.94 7.34 13.47
N GLY A 66 -12.19 8.42 13.30
CA GLY A 66 -10.85 8.61 13.84
C GLY A 66 -9.73 7.89 13.05
N GLY A 67 -10.05 7.13 12.02
CA GLY A 67 -9.09 6.55 11.10
C GLY A 67 -8.34 7.63 10.29
N ILE A 68 -7.23 7.25 9.67
CA ILE A 68 -6.37 8.26 9.01
C ILE A 68 -7.06 8.98 7.86
N HIS A 69 -7.87 8.29 7.06
CA HIS A 69 -8.62 8.91 5.97
C HIS A 69 -9.75 9.78 6.50
N ASP A 70 -10.46 9.34 7.57
CA ASP A 70 -11.49 10.15 8.24
C ASP A 70 -10.90 11.47 8.75
N ARG A 71 -9.76 11.42 9.45
CA ARG A 71 -9.05 12.61 9.94
C ARG A 71 -8.67 13.58 8.81
N ILE A 72 -8.08 13.04 7.72
CA ILE A 72 -7.63 13.84 6.58
C ILE A 72 -8.84 14.45 5.86
N PHE A 73 -9.87 13.67 5.60
CA PHE A 73 -11.06 14.14 4.87
C PHE A 73 -11.86 15.16 5.69
N THR A 74 -11.94 14.96 7.01
CA THR A 74 -12.52 15.95 7.93
C THR A 74 -11.74 17.26 7.90
N GLU A 75 -10.40 17.23 7.99
CA GLU A 75 -9.57 18.42 7.89
C GLU A 75 -9.75 19.15 6.55
N LEU A 76 -9.79 18.39 5.46
CA LEU A 76 -9.99 18.93 4.12
C LEU A 76 -11.43 19.40 3.84
N GLY A 77 -12.40 19.11 4.73
CA GLY A 77 -13.81 19.42 4.51
C GLY A 77 -14.38 18.71 3.28
N ILE A 78 -14.01 17.45 3.07
CA ILE A 78 -14.53 16.59 1.99
C ILE A 78 -15.17 15.33 2.57
N ASP A 79 -16.21 14.83 1.91
CA ASP A 79 -16.92 13.64 2.38
C ASP A 79 -16.09 12.39 2.25
N ILE A 80 -16.25 11.46 3.19
CA ILE A 80 -15.73 10.10 3.09
C ILE A 80 -16.44 9.40 1.90
N PRO A 81 -15.71 8.64 1.04
CA PRO A 81 -16.33 7.91 -0.04
C PRO A 81 -17.28 6.83 0.49
N ALA A 82 -18.35 6.56 -0.25
CA ALA A 82 -19.25 5.47 0.07
C ALA A 82 -18.51 4.13 0.01
N ALA A 83 -18.60 3.36 1.09
CA ALA A 83 -17.89 2.10 1.24
C ALA A 83 -18.69 1.14 2.11
N THR A 84 -18.41 -0.16 1.95
CA THR A 84 -18.93 -1.23 2.81
C THR A 84 -17.76 -1.95 3.47
N TYR A 85 -17.95 -2.43 4.70
CA TYR A 85 -16.96 -3.30 5.32
C TYR A 85 -16.81 -4.61 4.53
N CYS A 86 -15.56 -5.06 4.38
CA CYS A 86 -15.29 -6.42 3.94
C CYS A 86 -15.45 -7.36 5.13
N ASP A 87 -16.45 -8.23 5.10
CA ASP A 87 -16.71 -9.19 6.17
C ASP A 87 -17.25 -10.51 5.60
N PRO A 88 -16.42 -11.55 5.49
CA PRO A 88 -15.03 -11.61 5.91
C PRO A 88 -14.13 -10.64 5.12
N ALA A 89 -13.07 -10.16 5.77
CA ALA A 89 -12.04 -9.32 5.12
C ALA A 89 -11.32 -10.07 4.00
N CYS A 90 -11.12 -11.37 4.17
CA CYS A 90 -10.60 -12.31 3.18
C CYS A 90 -11.04 -13.74 3.53
N ALA A 91 -11.34 -14.55 2.53
CA ALA A 91 -11.51 -16.00 2.66
C ALA A 91 -10.26 -16.69 2.09
N VAL A 92 -9.52 -17.41 2.92
CA VAL A 92 -8.22 -18.02 2.57
C VAL A 92 -8.41 -19.53 2.37
N TYR A 93 -8.13 -20.01 1.17
CA TYR A 93 -8.18 -21.42 0.82
C TYR A 93 -6.77 -22.01 0.84
N LEU A 94 -6.53 -22.97 1.72
CA LEU A 94 -5.30 -23.74 1.78
C LEU A 94 -5.37 -24.99 0.87
N PRO A 95 -4.21 -25.56 0.48
CA PRO A 95 -4.18 -26.73 -0.39
C PRO A 95 -4.99 -27.90 0.19
N GLU A 96 -5.75 -28.58 -0.69
CA GLU A 96 -6.56 -29.75 -0.36
C GLU A 96 -7.74 -29.48 0.59
N GLU A 97 -8.00 -28.21 0.97
CA GLU A 97 -9.10 -27.83 1.83
C GLU A 97 -10.28 -27.26 0.99
N SER A 98 -11.49 -27.74 1.24
CA SER A 98 -12.71 -27.29 0.55
C SER A 98 -13.34 -26.07 1.23
N GLU A 99 -13.09 -25.87 2.55
CA GLU A 99 -13.61 -24.75 3.31
C GLU A 99 -12.50 -23.71 3.54
N PRO A 100 -12.82 -22.41 3.40
CA PRO A 100 -11.85 -21.35 3.64
C PRO A 100 -11.68 -21.07 5.13
N ILE A 101 -10.53 -20.49 5.47
CA ILE A 101 -10.34 -19.77 6.72
C ILE A 101 -10.86 -18.35 6.52
N ASN A 102 -11.94 -17.98 7.21
CA ASN A 102 -12.57 -16.68 7.08
C ASN A 102 -11.98 -15.69 8.09
N ILE A 103 -11.40 -14.60 7.59
CA ILE A 103 -10.89 -13.51 8.44
C ILE A 103 -12.05 -12.57 8.74
N TRP A 104 -12.79 -12.86 9.80
CA TRP A 104 -13.96 -12.10 10.20
C TRP A 104 -13.58 -10.75 10.81
N ARG A 105 -14.38 -9.72 10.55
CA ARG A 105 -14.25 -8.42 11.21
C ARG A 105 -14.69 -8.47 12.66
N ASP A 106 -15.74 -9.19 12.97
CA ASP A 106 -16.18 -9.42 14.36
C ASP A 106 -15.13 -10.24 15.12
N ARG A 107 -14.67 -9.72 16.25
CA ARG A 107 -13.59 -10.35 17.05
C ARG A 107 -13.99 -11.70 17.63
N THR A 108 -15.27 -11.88 17.98
CA THR A 108 -15.78 -13.14 18.55
C THR A 108 -15.83 -14.22 17.47
N LEU A 109 -16.35 -13.87 16.28
CA LEU A 109 -16.35 -14.79 15.14
C LEU A 109 -14.92 -15.14 14.71
N TRP A 110 -14.01 -14.16 14.68
CA TRP A 110 -12.61 -14.41 14.35
C TRP A 110 -11.92 -15.30 15.40
N GLN A 111 -12.21 -15.11 16.68
CA GLN A 111 -11.70 -16.00 17.73
C GLN A 111 -12.22 -17.43 17.56
N ALA A 112 -13.51 -17.61 17.31
CA ALA A 112 -14.09 -18.92 17.06
C ALA A 112 -13.49 -19.60 15.83
N GLU A 113 -13.26 -18.83 14.74
CA GLU A 113 -12.58 -19.33 13.54
C GLU A 113 -11.16 -19.81 13.85
N ARG A 114 -10.36 -19.02 14.56
CA ARG A 114 -8.99 -19.40 14.96
C ARG A 114 -8.95 -20.64 15.80
N GLN A 115 -9.86 -20.75 16.78
CA GLN A 115 -9.97 -21.95 17.64
C GLN A 115 -10.35 -23.22 16.86
N LYS A 116 -11.22 -23.07 15.85
CA LYS A 116 -11.55 -24.15 14.92
C LYS A 116 -10.34 -24.53 14.05
N GLN A 117 -9.67 -23.55 13.51
CA GLN A 117 -8.65 -23.73 12.46
C GLN A 117 -7.26 -24.03 13.04
N PHE A 118 -6.92 -23.45 14.21
CA PHE A 118 -5.61 -23.50 14.84
C PHE A 118 -5.74 -23.65 16.35
N PRO A 119 -6.23 -24.79 16.87
CA PRO A 119 -6.68 -24.93 18.27
C PRO A 119 -5.60 -24.59 19.31
N ASP A 120 -4.32 -24.85 19.02
CA ASP A 120 -3.23 -24.63 19.97
C ASP A 120 -2.62 -23.22 19.89
N SER A 121 -3.12 -22.34 19.01
CA SER A 121 -2.51 -21.05 18.70
C SER A 121 -3.11 -19.85 19.45
N GLU A 122 -4.14 -20.03 20.25
CA GLU A 122 -4.85 -18.89 20.87
C GLU A 122 -3.96 -18.01 21.78
N PRO A 123 -2.99 -18.54 22.57
CA PRO A 123 -2.06 -17.68 23.32
C PRO A 123 -1.21 -16.77 22.44
N PHE A 124 -0.80 -17.24 21.25
CA PHE A 124 -0.10 -16.45 20.25
C PHE A 124 -0.99 -15.30 19.74
N TRP A 125 -2.26 -15.58 19.42
CA TRP A 125 -3.18 -14.55 18.93
C TRP A 125 -3.54 -13.51 20.00
N GLN A 126 -3.65 -13.91 21.27
CA GLN A 126 -3.82 -12.98 22.38
C GLN A 126 -2.61 -12.05 22.53
N PHE A 127 -1.42 -12.60 22.43
CA PHE A 127 -0.19 -11.82 22.43
C PHE A 127 -0.15 -10.82 21.26
N PHE A 128 -0.54 -11.23 20.06
CA PHE A 128 -0.64 -10.34 18.91
C PHE A 128 -1.66 -9.22 19.12
N GLN A 129 -2.81 -9.54 19.73
CA GLN A 129 -3.82 -8.55 20.05
C GLN A 129 -3.30 -7.51 21.06
N ASP A 130 -2.58 -7.94 22.09
CA ASP A 130 -1.96 -7.04 23.06
C ASP A 130 -0.91 -6.13 22.42
N LEU A 131 -0.08 -6.68 21.53
CA LEU A 131 0.89 -5.90 20.76
C LEU A 131 0.19 -4.89 19.86
N PHE A 132 -0.87 -5.31 19.18
CA PHE A 132 -1.69 -4.42 18.36
C PHE A 132 -2.24 -3.26 19.18
N ASP A 133 -2.92 -3.52 20.29
CA ASP A 133 -3.56 -2.50 21.10
C ASP A 133 -2.56 -1.46 21.63
N ARG A 134 -1.34 -1.89 22.00
CA ARG A 134 -0.25 -1.00 22.44
C ARG A 134 0.34 -0.21 21.26
N SER A 135 0.62 -0.88 20.15
CA SER A 135 1.18 -0.26 18.94
C SER A 135 0.20 0.74 18.34
N TRP A 136 -1.11 0.42 18.34
CA TRP A 136 -2.14 1.31 17.85
C TRP A 136 -2.29 2.58 18.71
N ARG A 137 -2.25 2.44 20.04
CA ARG A 137 -2.18 3.61 20.95
C ARG A 137 -0.95 4.47 20.73
N PHE A 138 0.20 3.86 20.45
CA PHE A 138 1.40 4.61 20.08
C PHE A 138 1.19 5.34 18.75
N GLN A 139 0.71 4.64 17.72
CA GLN A 139 0.49 5.18 16.39
C GLN A 139 -0.53 6.32 16.38
N SER A 140 -1.59 6.24 17.20
CA SER A 140 -2.63 7.27 17.32
C SER A 140 -2.14 8.59 17.93
N ARG A 141 -0.92 8.61 18.51
CA ARG A 141 -0.26 9.82 19.04
C ARG A 141 0.67 10.47 18.01
N ASP A 142 0.59 10.05 16.76
CA ASP A 142 1.33 10.59 15.61
C ASP A 142 2.86 10.65 15.82
N PRO A 143 3.53 9.53 16.18
CA PRO A 143 4.98 9.47 16.29
C PRO A 143 5.64 9.75 14.94
N ILE A 144 6.88 10.26 14.99
CA ILE A 144 7.71 10.41 13.79
C ILE A 144 8.86 9.41 13.85
N LEU A 145 8.88 8.51 12.89
CA LEU A 145 9.88 7.43 12.77
C LEU A 145 10.46 7.33 11.36
N PRO A 146 11.79 7.16 11.25
CA PRO A 146 12.80 7.46 12.28
C PRO A 146 12.98 8.97 12.47
N PRO A 147 13.23 9.46 13.68
CA PRO A 147 13.45 10.89 13.91
C PRO A 147 14.77 11.36 13.29
N ARG A 148 14.78 12.56 12.71
CA ARG A 148 15.96 13.17 12.05
C ARG A 148 16.22 14.60 12.48
N SER A 149 15.34 15.18 13.33
CA SER A 149 15.51 16.50 13.92
C SER A 149 15.15 16.47 15.40
N LEU A 150 15.52 17.51 16.15
CA LEU A 150 15.13 17.64 17.56
C LEU A 150 13.62 17.70 17.73
N TRP A 151 12.90 18.30 16.77
CA TRP A 151 11.45 18.32 16.79
C TRP A 151 10.86 16.91 16.57
N ASP A 152 11.41 16.13 15.61
CA ASP A 152 10.98 14.74 15.39
C ASP A 152 11.19 13.90 16.66
N VAL A 153 12.33 14.06 17.35
CA VAL A 153 12.61 13.41 18.65
C VAL A 153 11.58 13.81 19.70
N LYS A 154 11.23 15.09 19.78
CA LYS A 154 10.19 15.57 20.70
C LYS A 154 8.84 14.91 20.41
N GLN A 155 8.42 14.80 19.13
CA GLN A 155 7.17 14.12 18.76
C GLN A 155 7.21 12.64 19.15
N LEU A 156 8.32 11.96 18.90
CA LEU A 156 8.49 10.57 19.30
C LEU A 156 8.39 10.40 20.83
N LEU A 157 9.09 11.23 21.59
CA LEU A 157 9.04 11.17 23.06
C LEU A 157 7.64 11.49 23.62
N GLN A 158 6.92 12.40 23.00
CA GLN A 158 5.53 12.70 23.36
C GLN A 158 4.56 11.54 23.06
N ALA A 159 4.86 10.73 22.05
CA ALA A 159 4.06 9.55 21.70
C ALA A 159 4.37 8.36 22.62
N LEU A 160 5.58 8.25 23.15
CA LEU A 160 5.98 7.20 24.09
C LEU A 160 5.27 7.37 25.43
N ARG A 161 4.72 6.27 25.96
CA ARG A 161 4.06 6.16 27.26
C ARG A 161 4.47 4.84 27.91
N PRO A 162 4.33 4.67 29.22
CA PRO A 162 4.69 3.41 29.89
C PRO A 162 4.07 2.16 29.24
N ASP A 163 2.81 2.26 28.78
CA ASP A 163 2.12 1.17 28.09
C ASP A 163 2.77 0.79 26.76
N THR A 164 3.32 1.76 26.04
CA THR A 164 3.97 1.56 24.74
C THR A 164 5.46 1.24 24.88
N LEU A 165 6.11 1.64 25.96
CA LEU A 165 7.51 1.26 26.24
C LEU A 165 7.69 -0.25 26.35
N ALA A 166 6.67 -0.97 26.80
CA ALA A 166 6.68 -2.43 26.87
C ALA A 166 6.79 -3.11 25.49
N THR A 167 6.52 -2.39 24.38
CA THR A 167 6.68 -2.92 23.02
C THR A 167 8.10 -2.77 22.48
N VAL A 168 8.96 -1.95 23.11
CA VAL A 168 10.31 -1.65 22.61
C VAL A 168 11.18 -2.91 22.40
N PRO A 169 11.19 -3.92 23.29
CA PRO A 169 11.95 -5.15 23.05
C PRO A 169 11.57 -5.86 21.76
N PHE A 170 10.29 -5.81 21.38
CA PHE A 170 9.76 -6.45 20.18
C PHE A 170 10.09 -5.71 18.88
N THR A 171 10.69 -4.53 18.95
CA THR A 171 11.18 -3.80 17.77
C THR A 171 12.25 -4.57 16.99
N PHE A 172 12.96 -5.49 17.65
CA PHE A 172 14.01 -6.31 17.04
C PHE A 172 13.57 -7.72 16.68
N SER A 173 12.30 -8.06 16.91
CA SER A 173 11.75 -9.40 16.71
C SER A 173 11.00 -9.51 15.40
N THR A 174 10.95 -10.73 14.87
CA THR A 174 10.12 -11.12 13.73
C THR A 174 8.90 -11.93 14.19
N VAL A 175 7.96 -12.18 13.27
CA VAL A 175 6.85 -13.11 13.51
C VAL A 175 7.38 -14.53 13.72
N GLY A 176 8.43 -14.93 12.98
CA GLY A 176 9.09 -16.22 13.18
C GLY A 176 9.66 -16.40 14.58
N ASP A 177 10.23 -15.32 15.18
CA ASP A 177 10.68 -15.35 16.58
C ASP A 177 9.51 -15.57 17.54
N ALA A 178 8.37 -14.91 17.31
CA ALA A 178 7.18 -15.12 18.12
C ALA A 178 6.64 -16.56 17.98
N LEU A 179 6.56 -17.09 16.76
CA LEU A 179 6.14 -18.49 16.54
C LEU A 179 7.02 -19.48 17.31
N ARG A 180 8.35 -19.29 17.28
CA ARG A 180 9.30 -20.10 18.06
C ARG A 180 9.06 -19.96 19.56
N GLY A 181 8.82 -18.74 20.04
CA GLY A 181 8.53 -18.46 21.44
C GLY A 181 7.27 -19.16 21.98
N PHE A 182 6.28 -19.40 21.12
CA PHE A 182 5.05 -20.12 21.45
C PHE A 182 5.09 -21.60 21.05
N GLY A 183 6.19 -22.13 20.50
CA GLY A 183 6.32 -23.51 20.05
C GLY A 183 5.47 -23.85 18.81
N LEU A 184 5.10 -22.83 18.02
CA LEU A 184 4.24 -22.95 16.82
C LEU A 184 5.04 -22.94 15.51
N ASP A 185 6.36 -22.91 15.58
CA ASP A 185 7.24 -22.85 14.42
C ASP A 185 7.17 -24.09 13.52
N ARG A 186 6.67 -25.21 14.03
CA ARG A 186 6.47 -26.46 13.31
C ARG A 186 5.04 -26.68 12.82
N ASP A 187 4.11 -25.84 13.19
CA ASP A 187 2.74 -25.88 12.66
C ASP A 187 2.74 -25.36 11.22
N ARG A 188 2.84 -26.31 10.25
CA ARG A 188 2.90 -25.98 8.82
C ARG A 188 1.66 -25.21 8.36
N ARG A 189 0.48 -25.60 8.86
CA ARG A 189 -0.79 -24.98 8.44
C ARG A 189 -0.90 -23.53 8.91
N LEU A 190 -0.61 -23.26 10.18
CA LEU A 190 -0.60 -21.91 10.76
C LEU A 190 0.47 -21.03 10.08
N ARG A 191 1.67 -21.55 9.89
CA ARG A 191 2.76 -20.84 9.21
C ARG A 191 2.38 -20.45 7.79
N THR A 192 1.82 -21.40 7.02
CA THR A 192 1.38 -21.12 5.65
C THR A 192 0.31 -20.03 5.63
N PHE A 193 -0.71 -20.12 6.50
CA PHE A 193 -1.73 -19.09 6.61
C PHE A 193 -1.11 -17.71 6.93
N LEU A 194 -0.21 -17.65 7.91
CA LEU A 194 0.46 -16.39 8.27
C LEU A 194 1.34 -15.86 7.14
N ASP A 195 2.11 -16.72 6.48
CA ASP A 195 2.97 -16.31 5.36
C ASP A 195 2.15 -15.74 4.19
N LEU A 196 0.98 -16.32 3.90
CA LEU A 196 0.06 -15.80 2.88
C LEU A 196 -0.41 -14.38 3.23
N GLN A 197 -0.87 -14.18 4.47
CA GLN A 197 -1.35 -12.86 4.92
C GLN A 197 -0.21 -11.84 5.02
N LEU A 198 0.93 -12.24 5.56
CA LEU A 198 2.10 -11.36 5.69
C LEU A 198 2.67 -11.00 4.31
N LYS A 199 2.69 -11.93 3.36
CA LYS A 199 3.13 -11.62 1.99
C LYS A 199 2.26 -10.53 1.37
N LEU A 200 0.96 -10.54 1.65
CA LEU A 200 0.00 -9.54 1.16
C LEU A 200 0.25 -8.15 1.78
N TYR A 201 0.56 -8.10 3.09
CA TYR A 201 0.65 -6.83 3.82
C TYR A 201 2.09 -6.34 4.07
N SER A 202 3.09 -7.23 4.06
CA SER A 202 4.48 -6.89 4.39
C SER A 202 5.48 -7.18 3.27
N GLN A 203 5.05 -7.80 2.19
CA GLN A 203 5.87 -8.25 1.05
C GLN A 203 6.84 -9.40 1.39
N VAL A 204 6.91 -9.85 2.64
CA VAL A 204 7.81 -10.90 3.13
C VAL A 204 7.08 -11.89 4.02
N ASN A 205 7.69 -13.05 4.29
CA ASN A 205 7.13 -14.11 5.11
C ASN A 205 7.29 -13.83 6.63
N ALA A 206 6.82 -14.75 7.47
CA ALA A 206 6.87 -14.64 8.93
C ALA A 206 8.30 -14.55 9.48
N GLU A 207 9.28 -15.22 8.86
CA GLU A 207 10.68 -15.19 9.32
C GLU A 207 11.32 -13.81 9.17
N GLU A 208 10.84 -13.01 8.23
CA GLU A 208 11.41 -11.71 7.90
C GLU A 208 10.57 -10.52 8.41
N THR A 209 9.24 -10.72 8.56
CA THR A 209 8.33 -9.62 8.91
C THR A 209 8.57 -9.15 10.34
N ALA A 210 8.78 -7.84 10.50
CA ALA A 210 8.89 -7.18 11.80
C ALA A 210 7.61 -7.40 12.63
N LEU A 211 7.76 -7.87 13.85
CA LEU A 211 6.66 -8.31 14.71
C LEU A 211 5.64 -7.21 14.99
N LEU A 212 6.10 -5.99 15.30
CA LEU A 212 5.20 -4.87 15.58
C LEU A 212 4.42 -4.40 14.34
N TYR A 213 5.01 -4.53 13.15
CA TYR A 213 4.28 -4.29 11.91
C TYR A 213 3.19 -5.34 11.70
N ALA A 214 3.56 -6.62 11.81
CA ALA A 214 2.64 -7.73 11.64
C ALA A 214 1.45 -7.67 12.59
N ALA A 215 1.69 -7.35 13.87
CA ALA A 215 0.63 -7.20 14.87
C ALA A 215 -0.41 -6.15 14.43
N THR A 216 0.03 -5.04 13.82
CA THR A 216 -0.87 -4.02 13.28
C THR A 216 -1.55 -4.50 11.99
N ALA A 217 -0.79 -5.02 11.05
CA ALA A 217 -1.28 -5.39 9.72
C ALA A 217 -2.31 -6.53 9.75
N LEU A 218 -2.11 -7.53 10.62
CA LEU A 218 -3.03 -8.65 10.77
C LEU A 218 -4.30 -8.29 11.56
N ALA A 219 -4.27 -7.26 12.41
CA ALA A 219 -5.41 -6.87 13.23
C ALA A 219 -6.24 -5.71 12.65
N VAL A 220 -5.74 -5.01 11.61
CA VAL A 220 -6.45 -3.86 11.01
C VAL A 220 -7.81 -4.22 10.42
N SER A 221 -8.03 -5.49 10.08
CA SER A 221 -9.31 -5.99 9.58
C SER A 221 -10.39 -6.17 10.66
N GLN A 222 -10.03 -6.20 11.96
CA GLN A 222 -10.96 -6.44 13.07
C GLN A 222 -11.57 -5.15 13.63
N ALA A 223 -12.80 -5.27 14.14
CA ALA A 223 -13.48 -4.16 14.79
C ALA A 223 -12.69 -3.64 16.03
N PRO A 224 -12.71 -2.32 16.32
CA PRO A 224 -13.56 -1.29 15.69
C PRO A 224 -13.10 -0.84 14.32
N LEU A 225 -11.89 -1.22 13.88
CA LEU A 225 -11.34 -0.96 12.56
C LEU A 225 -12.03 -1.82 11.50
N GLY A 226 -11.45 -1.90 10.32
CA GLY A 226 -11.89 -2.78 9.25
C GLY A 226 -11.26 -2.43 7.92
N LEU A 227 -11.39 -3.36 7.00
CA LEU A 227 -11.10 -3.12 5.59
C LEU A 227 -12.39 -2.80 4.86
N PHE A 228 -12.33 -1.91 3.90
CA PHE A 228 -13.49 -1.40 3.18
C PHE A 228 -13.37 -1.67 1.68
N HIS A 229 -14.49 -2.02 1.09
CA HIS A 229 -14.72 -2.05 -0.35
C HIS A 229 -15.41 -0.74 -0.77
N LEU A 230 -14.76 0.03 -1.64
CA LEU A 230 -15.28 1.31 -2.10
C LEU A 230 -16.35 1.11 -3.19
N LYS A 231 -17.43 1.88 -3.11
CA LYS A 231 -18.36 2.00 -4.22
C LYS A 231 -17.72 2.79 -5.37
N GLY A 232 -17.81 2.28 -6.56
CA GLY A 232 -17.22 2.86 -7.76
C GLY A 232 -15.86 2.26 -8.08
N SER A 233 -14.84 2.55 -7.33
CA SER A 233 -13.48 2.00 -7.47
C SER A 233 -12.51 2.69 -6.50
N MET A 234 -11.25 2.26 -6.49
CA MET A 234 -10.18 2.93 -5.72
C MET A 234 -9.91 4.36 -6.20
N GLN A 235 -10.24 4.68 -7.46
CA GLN A 235 -10.08 6.01 -8.04
C GLN A 235 -10.80 7.12 -7.24
N VAL A 236 -11.90 6.77 -6.57
CA VAL A 236 -12.69 7.73 -5.77
C VAL A 236 -11.85 8.44 -4.70
N LEU A 237 -10.84 7.77 -4.12
CA LEU A 237 -9.95 8.40 -3.14
C LEU A 237 -9.11 9.52 -3.79
N SER A 238 -8.46 9.22 -4.89
CA SER A 238 -7.63 10.20 -5.60
C SER A 238 -8.46 11.33 -6.20
N ASP A 239 -9.64 11.03 -6.73
CA ASP A 239 -10.54 12.05 -7.30
C ASP A 239 -10.97 13.08 -6.25
N ARG A 240 -11.30 12.63 -5.02
CA ARG A 240 -11.65 13.52 -3.91
C ARG A 240 -10.47 14.39 -3.46
N LEU A 241 -9.28 13.81 -3.35
CA LEU A 241 -8.06 14.54 -3.01
C LEU A 241 -7.71 15.58 -4.09
N VAL A 242 -7.85 15.21 -5.37
CA VAL A 242 -7.63 16.14 -6.50
C VAL A 242 -8.66 17.27 -6.50
N ALA A 243 -9.93 16.97 -6.20
CA ALA A 243 -10.98 18.00 -6.10
C ALA A 243 -10.66 19.00 -4.97
N SER A 244 -10.24 18.51 -3.79
CA SER A 244 -9.83 19.35 -2.67
C SER A 244 -8.59 20.18 -3.01
N LEU A 245 -7.54 19.57 -3.58
CA LEU A 245 -6.35 20.28 -4.03
C LEU A 245 -6.68 21.46 -4.94
N LYS A 246 -7.53 21.22 -5.94
CA LYS A 246 -7.94 22.26 -6.92
C LYS A 246 -8.81 23.35 -6.27
N ARG A 247 -9.75 22.99 -5.39
CA ARG A 247 -10.59 23.93 -4.65
C ARG A 247 -9.74 24.92 -3.86
N ASP A 248 -8.65 24.43 -3.24
CA ASP A 248 -7.77 25.22 -2.39
C ASP A 248 -6.61 25.88 -3.20
N GLY A 249 -6.73 25.91 -4.54
CA GLY A 249 -5.84 26.64 -5.46
C GLY A 249 -4.58 25.88 -5.91
N GLY A 250 -4.40 24.62 -5.51
CA GLY A 250 -3.32 23.77 -6.01
C GLY A 250 -3.57 23.32 -7.46
N LYS A 251 -2.50 22.91 -8.15
CA LYS A 251 -2.55 22.51 -9.56
C LYS A 251 -1.99 21.11 -9.74
N LEU A 252 -2.70 20.29 -10.53
CA LEU A 252 -2.24 18.96 -10.96
C LEU A 252 -1.93 18.97 -12.46
N PHE A 253 -0.74 18.54 -12.82
CA PHE A 253 -0.25 18.39 -14.18
C PHE A 253 0.00 16.90 -14.45
N VAL A 254 -0.90 16.25 -15.19
CA VAL A 254 -0.74 14.88 -15.65
C VAL A 254 0.11 14.82 -16.92
N GLN A 255 0.70 13.67 -17.22
CA GLN A 255 1.65 13.46 -18.32
C GLN A 255 2.91 14.35 -18.22
N HIS A 256 3.25 14.78 -17.00
CA HIS A 256 4.44 15.56 -16.70
C HIS A 256 5.38 14.72 -15.83
N SER A 257 6.52 14.34 -16.38
CA SER A 257 7.54 13.58 -15.63
C SER A 257 8.58 14.52 -15.03
N VAL A 258 8.94 14.25 -13.77
CA VAL A 258 10.10 14.91 -13.15
C VAL A 258 11.32 14.03 -13.36
N GLU A 259 12.38 14.61 -13.92
CA GLU A 259 13.61 13.90 -14.30
C GLU A 259 14.75 14.09 -13.30
N SER A 260 14.76 15.21 -12.59
CA SER A 260 15.85 15.55 -11.66
C SER A 260 15.37 16.55 -10.61
N ILE A 261 16.02 16.52 -9.45
CA ILE A 261 15.85 17.49 -8.39
C ILE A 261 17.19 18.17 -8.15
N GLU A 262 17.23 19.48 -8.18
CA GLU A 262 18.39 20.29 -7.74
C GLU A 262 18.04 21.05 -6.47
N SER A 263 18.97 21.09 -5.52
CA SER A 263 18.82 21.85 -4.28
C SER A 263 20.18 22.42 -3.92
N LYS A 264 20.36 23.69 -4.28
CA LYS A 264 21.49 24.51 -3.81
C LYS A 264 20.97 25.42 -2.69
N ASP A 265 20.49 26.60 -3.01
CA ASP A 265 19.90 27.54 -2.05
C ASP A 265 18.40 27.30 -1.85
N SER A 266 17.68 27.06 -2.96
CA SER A 266 16.29 26.61 -3.01
C SER A 266 16.15 25.45 -3.98
N PRO A 267 15.27 24.47 -3.73
CA PRO A 267 15.09 23.37 -4.63
C PRO A 267 14.40 23.80 -5.93
N GLN A 268 14.74 23.10 -7.02
CA GLN A 268 14.02 23.14 -8.28
C GLN A 268 13.92 21.74 -8.86
N VAL A 269 12.86 21.49 -9.61
CA VAL A 269 12.66 20.19 -10.28
C VAL A 269 12.69 20.35 -11.79
N LYS A 270 13.36 19.41 -12.48
CA LYS A 270 13.38 19.35 -13.94
C LYS A 270 12.16 18.61 -14.43
N VAL A 271 11.26 19.30 -15.08
CA VAL A 271 9.98 18.77 -15.58
C VAL A 271 10.06 18.55 -17.08
N ARG A 272 9.53 17.42 -17.54
CA ARG A 272 9.33 17.13 -18.97
C ARG A 272 7.84 16.95 -19.28
N TYR A 273 7.37 17.64 -20.30
CA TYR A 273 6.08 17.42 -20.95
C TYR A 273 6.26 17.38 -22.47
N LYS A 274 6.07 16.22 -23.08
CA LYS A 274 6.40 15.97 -24.50
C LYS A 274 7.84 16.39 -24.78
N ASP A 275 8.05 17.29 -25.73
CA ASP A 275 9.36 17.79 -26.14
C ASP A 275 9.86 18.99 -25.32
N ARG A 276 9.01 19.50 -24.39
CA ARG A 276 9.37 20.64 -23.54
C ARG A 276 10.00 20.16 -22.25
N VAL A 277 11.11 20.80 -21.89
CA VAL A 277 11.82 20.55 -20.62
C VAL A 277 12.14 21.91 -20.02
N TRP A 278 11.85 22.04 -18.71
CA TRP A 278 12.16 23.27 -17.96
C TRP A 278 12.49 22.93 -16.49
N TRP A 279 13.01 23.92 -15.79
CA TRP A 279 13.20 23.88 -14.35
C TRP A 279 12.07 24.64 -13.65
N GLU A 280 11.37 23.99 -12.74
CA GLU A 280 10.34 24.59 -11.91
C GLU A 280 10.90 24.87 -10.51
N PRO A 281 11.09 26.17 -10.14
CA PRO A 281 11.60 26.55 -8.84
C PRO A 281 10.55 26.37 -7.77
N CYS A 282 10.97 25.95 -6.56
CA CYS A 282 10.10 25.79 -5.39
C CYS A 282 10.86 26.01 -4.09
N ASP A 283 10.13 26.09 -2.97
CA ASP A 283 10.71 26.20 -1.65
C ASP A 283 10.85 24.80 -1.00
N GLN A 284 9.95 23.86 -1.36
CA GLN A 284 9.91 22.49 -0.84
C GLN A 284 9.59 21.50 -1.97
N VAL A 285 10.16 20.31 -1.89
CA VAL A 285 9.83 19.17 -2.77
C VAL A 285 9.27 18.02 -1.94
N VAL A 286 8.08 17.55 -2.27
CA VAL A 286 7.46 16.35 -1.69
C VAL A 286 7.51 15.24 -2.74
N ALA A 287 8.41 14.28 -2.57
CA ALA A 287 8.63 13.19 -3.51
C ALA A 287 7.82 11.95 -3.11
N ASN A 288 6.72 11.69 -3.82
CA ASN A 288 5.94 10.45 -3.69
C ASN A 288 6.45 9.41 -4.68
N VAL A 289 7.65 8.93 -4.42
CA VAL A 289 8.40 7.98 -5.24
C VAL A 289 9.05 6.92 -4.36
N THR A 290 9.56 5.85 -4.95
CA THR A 290 10.38 4.88 -4.19
C THR A 290 11.73 5.49 -3.78
N VAL A 291 12.37 4.94 -2.75
CA VAL A 291 13.71 5.43 -2.33
C VAL A 291 14.74 5.29 -3.45
N GLN A 292 14.61 4.25 -4.30
CA GLN A 292 15.45 4.02 -5.47
C GLN A 292 15.26 5.16 -6.49
N ASN A 293 14.02 5.55 -6.76
CA ASN A 293 13.70 6.66 -7.64
C ASN A 293 14.18 7.99 -7.06
N LEU A 294 14.04 8.19 -5.73
CA LEU A 294 14.54 9.39 -5.08
C LEU A 294 16.06 9.54 -5.26
N VAL A 295 16.82 8.44 -5.10
CA VAL A 295 18.28 8.43 -5.34
C VAL A 295 18.59 8.82 -6.80
N LYS A 296 17.82 8.29 -7.77
CA LYS A 296 17.98 8.63 -9.19
C LYS A 296 17.69 10.12 -9.45
N LEU A 297 16.61 10.66 -8.89
CA LEU A 297 16.22 12.07 -9.07
C LEU A 297 17.23 13.05 -8.46
N LEU A 298 17.83 12.69 -7.33
CA LEU A 298 18.84 13.51 -6.64
C LEU A 298 20.25 13.36 -7.23
N GLY A 299 20.56 12.22 -7.87
CA GLY A 299 21.87 11.94 -8.46
C GLY A 299 23.03 12.05 -7.44
N ASP A 300 24.07 12.80 -7.80
CA ASP A 300 25.29 12.93 -6.98
C ASP A 300 25.11 13.75 -5.69
N ARG A 301 23.91 14.32 -5.46
CA ARG A 301 23.56 15.05 -4.23
C ARG A 301 23.24 14.13 -3.06
N VAL A 302 23.02 12.86 -3.34
CA VAL A 302 22.77 11.85 -2.30
C VAL A 302 24.06 11.49 -1.59
N PRO A 303 24.11 11.59 -0.24
CA PRO A 303 25.28 11.14 0.53
C PRO A 303 25.59 9.66 0.24
N LYS A 304 26.89 9.33 0.12
CA LYS A 304 27.35 7.96 -0.21
C LYS A 304 26.71 6.89 0.68
N GLY A 305 26.63 7.13 1.98
CA GLY A 305 26.04 6.17 2.93
C GLY A 305 24.55 5.91 2.69
N TYR A 306 23.78 6.94 2.29
CA TYR A 306 22.36 6.75 1.93
C TYR A 306 22.23 5.96 0.63
N LYS A 307 23.02 6.29 -0.39
CA LYS A 307 23.04 5.57 -1.67
C LYS A 307 23.40 4.10 -1.45
N GLN A 308 24.47 3.80 -0.69
CA GLN A 308 24.86 2.44 -0.36
C GLN A 308 23.77 1.67 0.41
N ARG A 309 23.05 2.34 1.31
CA ARG A 309 21.92 1.73 2.02
C ARG A 309 20.80 1.33 1.04
N VAL A 310 20.47 2.18 0.07
CA VAL A 310 19.45 1.89 -0.94
C VAL A 310 19.89 0.76 -1.88
N GLU A 311 21.17 0.74 -2.27
CA GLU A 311 21.75 -0.30 -3.12
C GLU A 311 21.78 -1.69 -2.44
N LYS A 312 21.83 -1.74 -1.12
CA LYS A 312 21.81 -2.98 -0.30
C LYS A 312 20.41 -3.47 0.04
N LEU A 313 19.36 -2.79 -0.41
CA LEU A 313 18.00 -3.25 -0.17
C LEU A 313 17.76 -4.57 -0.90
N GLU A 314 17.09 -5.49 -0.22
CA GLU A 314 16.62 -6.73 -0.83
C GLU A 314 15.72 -6.44 -2.04
N PRO A 315 15.67 -7.33 -3.04
CA PRO A 315 14.78 -7.19 -4.18
C PRO A 315 13.34 -6.97 -3.75
N ALA A 316 12.69 -5.99 -4.36
CA ALA A 316 11.30 -5.70 -4.08
C ALA A 316 10.37 -6.66 -4.83
N SER A 317 9.22 -6.93 -4.26
CA SER A 317 8.15 -7.67 -4.91
C SER A 317 7.59 -6.89 -6.10
N GLY A 318 7.34 -7.59 -7.20
CA GLY A 318 6.46 -7.16 -8.26
C GLY A 318 5.10 -7.83 -8.15
N ALA A 319 4.13 -7.40 -8.94
CA ALA A 319 2.86 -8.09 -9.09
C ALA A 319 2.65 -8.52 -10.55
N PHE A 320 2.13 -9.73 -10.72
CA PHE A 320 1.44 -10.15 -11.92
C PHE A 320 -0.05 -10.13 -11.64
N VAL A 321 -0.84 -9.52 -12.50
CA VAL A 321 -2.27 -9.32 -12.27
C VAL A 321 -3.05 -9.70 -13.51
N VAL A 322 -4.08 -10.54 -13.35
CA VAL A 322 -5.07 -10.84 -14.40
C VAL A 322 -6.35 -10.07 -14.08
N TYR A 323 -6.89 -9.39 -15.06
CA TYR A 323 -8.14 -8.64 -15.01
C TYR A 323 -9.16 -9.31 -15.92
N LEU A 324 -10.25 -9.80 -15.34
CA LEU A 324 -11.34 -10.45 -16.08
C LEU A 324 -12.63 -9.67 -15.92
N GLY A 325 -13.32 -9.39 -17.03
CA GLY A 325 -14.72 -9.03 -17.07
C GLY A 325 -15.51 -10.28 -17.42
N VAL A 326 -16.44 -10.69 -16.56
CA VAL A 326 -17.15 -11.97 -16.68
C VAL A 326 -18.66 -11.80 -16.50
N ASP A 327 -19.43 -12.81 -16.91
CA ASP A 327 -20.83 -12.94 -16.51
C ASP A 327 -20.94 -13.08 -15.00
N ARG A 328 -21.93 -12.43 -14.39
CA ARG A 328 -22.14 -12.52 -12.93
C ARG A 328 -22.46 -13.95 -12.48
N SER A 329 -23.06 -14.76 -13.34
CA SER A 329 -23.35 -16.17 -13.10
C SER A 329 -22.10 -17.03 -12.87
N ALA A 330 -20.93 -16.59 -13.36
CA ALA A 330 -19.65 -17.27 -13.12
C ALA A 330 -19.20 -17.17 -11.66
N ILE A 331 -19.74 -16.23 -10.89
CA ILE A 331 -19.37 -15.97 -9.50
C ILE A 331 -20.29 -16.77 -8.58
N PRO A 332 -19.78 -17.59 -7.66
CA PRO A 332 -20.61 -18.29 -6.67
C PRO A 332 -21.52 -17.34 -5.88
N VAL A 333 -22.70 -17.81 -5.53
CA VAL A 333 -23.63 -17.07 -4.66
C VAL A 333 -22.95 -16.84 -3.30
N ASN A 334 -23.05 -15.62 -2.76
CA ASN A 334 -22.41 -15.20 -1.51
C ASN A 334 -20.85 -15.22 -1.54
N CYS A 335 -20.24 -15.17 -2.73
CA CYS A 335 -18.80 -15.01 -2.86
C CYS A 335 -18.34 -13.73 -2.13
N PRO A 336 -17.42 -13.82 -1.18
CA PRO A 336 -16.88 -12.63 -0.52
C PRO A 336 -16.10 -11.77 -1.51
N PRO A 337 -15.95 -10.46 -1.22
CA PRO A 337 -15.24 -9.55 -2.14
C PRO A 337 -13.76 -9.89 -2.30
N HIS A 338 -13.16 -10.59 -1.35
CA HIS A 338 -11.74 -10.93 -1.37
C HIS A 338 -11.50 -12.38 -0.98
N LEU A 339 -10.67 -13.04 -1.78
CA LEU A 339 -10.27 -14.44 -1.59
C LEU A 339 -8.76 -14.55 -1.76
N GLN A 340 -8.16 -15.57 -1.16
CA GLN A 340 -6.78 -15.94 -1.38
C GLN A 340 -6.67 -17.45 -1.56
N PHE A 341 -6.00 -17.89 -2.61
CA PHE A 341 -5.85 -19.29 -2.95
C PHE A 341 -4.38 -19.69 -2.92
N LEU A 342 -4.08 -20.81 -2.29
CA LEU A 342 -2.81 -21.52 -2.42
C LEU A 342 -3.09 -22.94 -2.90
N ASP A 343 -2.55 -23.32 -4.04
CA ASP A 343 -2.82 -24.63 -4.64
C ASP A 343 -1.96 -25.75 -4.07
N ASN A 344 -0.71 -25.43 -3.67
CA ASN A 344 0.26 -26.39 -3.23
C ASN A 344 1.16 -25.82 -2.14
N TYR A 345 1.34 -26.54 -1.06
CA TYR A 345 2.23 -26.17 0.05
C TYR A 345 3.70 -26.04 -0.34
N GLU A 346 4.15 -26.72 -1.39
CA GLU A 346 5.53 -26.67 -1.89
C GLU A 346 5.76 -25.48 -2.86
N ASP A 347 4.68 -24.87 -3.36
CA ASP A 347 4.73 -23.69 -4.21
C ASP A 347 4.13 -22.49 -3.48
N PRO A 348 4.94 -21.57 -2.97
CA PRO A 348 4.45 -20.44 -2.17
C PRO A 348 3.67 -19.38 -2.99
N ARG A 349 3.47 -19.61 -4.31
CA ARG A 349 2.73 -18.68 -5.17
C ARG A 349 1.24 -18.77 -4.87
N SER A 350 0.72 -17.77 -4.21
CA SER A 350 -0.70 -17.63 -3.95
C SER A 350 -1.32 -16.57 -4.86
N ILE A 351 -2.58 -16.71 -5.15
CA ILE A 351 -3.36 -15.70 -5.87
C ILE A 351 -4.31 -15.02 -4.88
N PHE A 352 -4.20 -13.70 -4.79
CA PHE A 352 -5.18 -12.85 -4.11
C PHE A 352 -6.19 -12.36 -5.14
N VAL A 353 -7.48 -12.54 -4.86
CA VAL A 353 -8.57 -12.25 -5.78
C VAL A 353 -9.50 -11.22 -5.18
N SER A 354 -9.85 -10.21 -5.98
CA SER A 354 -10.91 -9.25 -5.69
C SER A 354 -12.05 -9.42 -6.67
N VAL A 355 -13.27 -9.50 -6.15
CA VAL A 355 -14.49 -9.69 -6.93
C VAL A 355 -15.40 -8.48 -6.73
N SER A 356 -15.85 -7.86 -7.83
CA SER A 356 -16.81 -6.77 -7.74
C SER A 356 -18.14 -7.23 -7.15
N GLN A 357 -18.75 -6.36 -6.37
CA GLN A 357 -20.04 -6.63 -5.74
C GLN A 357 -21.20 -6.07 -6.60
N SER A 358 -22.37 -6.67 -6.49
CA SER A 358 -23.54 -6.19 -7.22
C SER A 358 -23.85 -4.73 -6.87
N GLY A 359 -23.97 -3.88 -7.89
CA GLY A 359 -24.30 -2.45 -7.72
C GLY A 359 -23.14 -1.58 -7.20
N ASP A 360 -21.90 -2.08 -7.15
CA ASP A 360 -20.73 -1.30 -6.76
C ASP A 360 -20.20 -0.37 -7.88
N GLY A 361 -20.74 -0.49 -9.10
CA GLY A 361 -20.40 0.36 -10.24
C GLY A 361 -19.14 -0.05 -11.02
N ARG A 362 -18.58 -1.25 -10.76
CA ARG A 362 -17.40 -1.76 -11.46
C ARG A 362 -17.69 -2.53 -12.73
N ALA A 363 -18.90 -3.03 -12.89
CA ALA A 363 -19.30 -3.82 -14.06
C ALA A 363 -20.69 -3.40 -14.56
N PRO A 364 -21.03 -3.64 -15.84
CA PRO A 364 -22.39 -3.53 -16.33
C PRO A 364 -23.36 -4.47 -15.61
N ASP A 365 -24.65 -4.23 -15.74
CA ASP A 365 -25.68 -5.10 -15.17
C ASP A 365 -25.54 -6.54 -15.67
N GLY A 366 -25.65 -7.51 -14.76
CA GLY A 366 -25.46 -8.92 -15.06
C GLY A 366 -24.00 -9.36 -15.25
N LYS A 367 -23.04 -8.46 -15.02
CA LYS A 367 -21.61 -8.72 -15.16
C LYS A 367 -20.86 -8.50 -13.84
N ALA A 368 -19.61 -8.94 -13.81
CA ALA A 368 -18.69 -8.76 -12.68
C ALA A 368 -17.24 -8.57 -13.16
N THR A 369 -16.41 -8.02 -12.29
CA THR A 369 -14.96 -8.04 -12.48
C THR A 369 -14.30 -9.00 -11.50
N ILE A 370 -13.28 -9.73 -11.97
CA ILE A 370 -12.35 -10.50 -11.16
C ILE A 370 -10.97 -9.92 -11.39
N ILE A 371 -10.28 -9.53 -10.31
CA ILE A 371 -8.90 -9.07 -10.34
C ILE A 371 -8.10 -10.08 -9.52
N ALA A 372 -7.22 -10.81 -10.18
CA ALA A 372 -6.41 -11.85 -9.56
C ALA A 372 -4.93 -11.46 -9.62
N SER A 373 -4.30 -11.31 -8.47
CA SER A 373 -2.91 -10.87 -8.35
C SER A 373 -2.05 -11.88 -7.61
N GLU A 374 -0.84 -12.10 -8.09
CA GLU A 374 0.20 -12.85 -7.41
C GLU A 374 1.48 -12.02 -7.28
N PHE A 375 2.22 -12.23 -6.19
CA PHE A 375 3.54 -11.62 -6.05
C PHE A 375 4.59 -12.40 -6.85
N THR A 376 5.49 -11.65 -7.48
CA THR A 376 6.58 -12.20 -8.30
C THR A 376 7.86 -11.39 -8.07
N ASP A 377 9.02 -11.99 -8.37
CA ASP A 377 10.25 -11.21 -8.44
C ASP A 377 10.17 -10.19 -9.59
N ALA A 378 10.16 -8.91 -9.24
CA ALA A 378 10.10 -7.84 -10.22
C ALA A 378 11.26 -7.89 -11.23
N SER A 379 12.47 -8.24 -10.76
CA SER A 379 13.68 -8.29 -11.60
C SER A 379 13.62 -9.38 -12.67
N ALA A 380 13.01 -10.52 -12.36
CA ALA A 380 12.85 -11.63 -13.28
C ALA A 380 12.04 -11.33 -14.53
N TRP A 381 11.28 -10.24 -14.54
CA TRP A 381 10.53 -9.76 -15.71
C TRP A 381 11.36 -8.89 -16.65
N TRP A 382 12.49 -8.37 -16.19
CA TRP A 382 13.41 -7.57 -16.99
C TRP A 382 14.51 -8.39 -17.64
N THR A 383 14.79 -9.57 -17.10
CA THR A 383 15.87 -10.47 -17.53
C THR A 383 15.38 -11.76 -18.21
N CYS A 384 14.07 -11.97 -18.33
CA CYS A 384 13.51 -13.16 -19.01
C CYS A 384 13.84 -13.13 -20.51
N ALA A 385 14.14 -14.32 -21.04
CA ALA A 385 14.51 -14.51 -22.45
C ALA A 385 13.33 -14.22 -23.38
N ASP A 386 12.12 -14.66 -23.01
CA ASP A 386 10.88 -14.40 -23.72
C ASP A 386 9.83 -13.83 -22.78
N TYR A 387 9.52 -12.56 -22.98
CA TYR A 387 8.56 -11.83 -22.15
C TYR A 387 7.11 -12.26 -22.44
N ASP A 388 6.77 -12.45 -23.71
CA ASP A 388 5.39 -12.73 -24.11
C ASP A 388 5.00 -14.16 -23.71
N LEU A 389 5.91 -15.14 -23.90
CA LEU A 389 5.72 -16.49 -23.43
C LEU A 389 5.55 -16.53 -21.90
N LYS A 390 6.43 -15.89 -21.15
CA LYS A 390 6.32 -15.82 -19.68
C LYS A 390 5.00 -15.19 -19.24
N LYS A 391 4.57 -14.11 -19.91
CA LYS A 391 3.29 -13.45 -19.60
C LYS A 391 2.11 -14.40 -19.87
N GLN A 392 2.15 -15.15 -20.97
CA GLN A 392 1.13 -16.13 -21.30
C GLN A 392 1.07 -17.26 -20.28
N GLU A 393 2.21 -17.86 -19.94
CA GLU A 393 2.29 -18.94 -18.93
C GLU A 393 1.68 -18.51 -17.57
N PHE A 394 2.00 -17.30 -17.12
CA PHE A 394 1.43 -16.76 -15.88
C PHE A 394 -0.09 -16.51 -16.01
N THR A 395 -0.55 -16.03 -17.17
CA THR A 395 -1.97 -15.82 -17.44
C THR A 395 -2.74 -17.12 -17.41
N ASP A 396 -2.28 -18.13 -18.15
CA ASP A 396 -2.95 -19.42 -18.27
C ASP A 396 -3.02 -20.14 -16.92
N ARG A 397 -1.93 -20.09 -16.14
CA ARG A 397 -1.90 -20.63 -14.79
C ARG A 397 -2.91 -19.93 -13.89
N SER A 398 -2.94 -18.60 -13.88
CA SER A 398 -3.89 -17.83 -13.05
C SER A 398 -5.35 -18.13 -13.42
N ILE A 399 -5.67 -18.21 -14.71
CA ILE A 399 -7.02 -18.56 -15.17
C ILE A 399 -7.36 -19.99 -14.78
N GLY A 400 -6.43 -20.94 -14.94
CA GLY A 400 -6.62 -22.32 -14.53
C GLY A 400 -6.87 -22.48 -13.02
N GLN A 401 -6.20 -21.69 -12.19
CA GLN A 401 -6.47 -21.65 -10.73
C GLN A 401 -7.84 -21.05 -10.43
N LEU A 402 -8.18 -19.92 -11.07
CA LEU A 402 -9.48 -19.28 -10.91
C LEU A 402 -10.63 -20.17 -11.35
N GLY A 403 -10.46 -20.95 -12.43
CA GLY A 403 -11.45 -21.90 -12.96
C GLY A 403 -11.80 -23.06 -12.01
N LYS A 404 -11.01 -23.27 -10.95
CA LYS A 404 -11.36 -24.24 -9.89
C LYS A 404 -12.46 -23.72 -8.96
N PHE A 405 -12.66 -22.40 -8.92
CA PHE A 405 -13.58 -21.73 -8.01
C PHE A 405 -14.70 -20.97 -8.74
N PHE A 406 -14.41 -20.42 -9.91
CA PHE A 406 -15.34 -19.66 -10.74
C PHE A 406 -15.70 -20.44 -11.99
N ASP A 407 -16.97 -20.39 -12.43
CA ASP A 407 -17.41 -20.99 -13.70
C ASP A 407 -17.05 -20.05 -14.87
N LEU A 408 -15.78 -20.12 -15.30
CA LEU A 408 -15.22 -19.21 -16.30
C LEU A 408 -15.50 -19.64 -17.75
N ASP A 409 -15.93 -20.87 -18.00
CA ASP A 409 -16.15 -21.39 -19.34
C ASP A 409 -17.24 -20.61 -20.07
N GLY A 410 -16.85 -19.96 -21.17
CA GLY A 410 -17.75 -19.13 -21.95
C GLY A 410 -18.23 -17.83 -21.30
N SER A 411 -17.79 -17.54 -20.05
CA SER A 411 -18.23 -16.38 -19.27
C SER A 411 -17.30 -15.17 -19.39
N ILE A 412 -16.09 -15.34 -19.93
CA ILE A 412 -15.08 -14.28 -20.02
C ILE A 412 -15.37 -13.37 -21.22
N GLU A 413 -15.73 -12.10 -20.95
CA GLU A 413 -15.93 -11.07 -21.99
C GLU A 413 -14.71 -10.18 -22.21
N HIS A 414 -13.88 -10.03 -21.17
CA HIS A 414 -12.66 -9.25 -21.22
C HIS A 414 -11.56 -9.92 -20.41
N GLN A 415 -10.36 -9.95 -20.98
CA GLN A 415 -9.17 -10.47 -20.34
C GLN A 415 -7.98 -9.55 -20.65
N GLU A 416 -7.27 -9.11 -19.61
CA GLU A 416 -6.02 -8.36 -19.73
C GLU A 416 -5.07 -8.77 -18.60
N ALA A 417 -3.75 -8.71 -18.83
CA ALA A 417 -2.77 -9.01 -17.80
C ALA A 417 -1.74 -7.89 -17.65
N GLY A 418 -1.47 -7.51 -16.39
CA GLY A 418 -0.43 -6.58 -15.98
C GLY A 418 0.77 -7.30 -15.39
N THR A 419 1.98 -6.83 -15.70
CA THR A 419 3.26 -7.38 -15.22
C THR A 419 4.05 -6.28 -14.51
N PRO A 420 5.18 -6.57 -13.83
CA PRO A 420 6.07 -5.53 -13.34
C PRO A 420 6.50 -4.49 -14.40
N ARG A 421 6.66 -4.90 -15.68
CA ARG A 421 6.91 -3.91 -16.76
C ARG A 421 5.72 -2.97 -16.98
N THR A 422 4.49 -3.49 -16.86
CA THR A 422 3.26 -2.67 -16.93
C THR A 422 3.22 -1.67 -15.77
N PHE A 423 3.47 -2.12 -14.54
CA PHE A 423 3.53 -1.24 -13.37
C PHE A 423 4.63 -0.18 -13.51
N ALA A 424 5.85 -0.56 -13.92
CA ALA A 424 6.93 0.41 -14.16
C ALA A 424 6.52 1.50 -15.16
N ARG A 425 5.87 1.10 -16.27
CA ARG A 425 5.43 2.04 -17.31
C ARG A 425 4.42 3.06 -16.81
N TYR A 426 3.42 2.61 -16.03
CA TYR A 426 2.30 3.48 -15.64
C TYR A 426 2.51 4.18 -14.30
N THR A 427 3.26 3.60 -13.37
CA THR A 427 3.48 4.19 -12.04
C THR A 427 4.86 4.81 -11.85
N GLY A 428 5.81 4.56 -12.77
CA GLY A 428 7.19 5.02 -12.66
C GLY A 428 8.01 4.37 -11.56
N ARG A 429 7.46 3.40 -10.85
CA ARG A 429 8.14 2.73 -9.74
C ARG A 429 9.33 1.91 -10.25
N ASP A 430 10.41 1.94 -9.48
CA ASP A 430 11.62 1.21 -9.87
C ASP A 430 11.33 -0.25 -10.15
N ARG A 431 11.69 -0.72 -11.36
CA ARG A 431 11.41 -2.08 -11.89
C ARG A 431 9.96 -2.54 -11.80
N GLY A 432 9.01 -1.62 -11.53
CA GLY A 432 7.59 -1.95 -11.36
C GLY A 432 7.28 -2.64 -10.04
N MET A 433 8.07 -2.39 -9.00
CA MET A 433 7.80 -2.87 -7.66
C MET A 433 6.43 -2.42 -7.16
N VAL A 434 5.77 -3.26 -6.40
CA VAL A 434 4.50 -2.97 -5.73
C VAL A 434 4.66 -3.08 -4.22
N GLY A 435 3.83 -2.37 -3.44
CA GLY A 435 4.03 -2.25 -2.00
C GLY A 435 5.31 -1.47 -1.66
N GLY A 436 5.75 -1.56 -0.42
CA GLY A 436 6.94 -0.87 0.08
C GLY A 436 8.24 -1.67 -0.10
N LEU A 437 9.09 -1.59 0.91
CA LEU A 437 10.43 -2.19 0.93
C LEU A 437 10.46 -3.59 1.52
N GLY A 438 9.34 -4.23 1.77
CA GLY A 438 9.26 -5.37 2.67
C GLY A 438 9.44 -4.93 4.12
N MET A 439 8.47 -5.25 4.96
CA MET A 439 8.43 -4.76 6.35
C MET A 439 9.31 -5.61 7.27
N ARG A 440 10.61 -5.62 6.97
CA ARG A 440 11.64 -6.26 7.79
C ARG A 440 12.01 -5.38 8.98
N VAL A 441 12.63 -5.96 10.00
CA VAL A 441 13.19 -5.19 11.11
C VAL A 441 14.12 -4.07 10.61
N SER A 442 14.93 -4.32 9.58
CA SER A 442 15.88 -3.34 9.00
C SER A 442 15.25 -2.21 8.19
N THR A 443 13.97 -2.32 7.84
CA THR A 443 13.25 -1.36 6.99
C THR A 443 12.02 -0.75 7.65
N PHE A 444 11.67 -1.18 8.86
CA PHE A 444 10.49 -0.73 9.60
C PHE A 444 10.83 0.12 10.82
N GLY A 445 9.94 1.02 11.19
CA GLY A 445 10.00 1.82 12.42
C GLY A 445 11.27 2.67 12.53
N PRO A 446 12.05 2.55 13.62
CA PRO A 446 13.27 3.34 13.82
C PRO A 446 14.38 3.02 12.81
N PHE A 447 14.31 1.88 12.15
CA PHE A 447 15.28 1.42 11.14
C PHE A 447 14.83 1.70 9.71
N GLY A 448 13.62 2.23 9.50
CA GLY A 448 13.09 2.59 8.20
C GLY A 448 13.78 3.78 7.52
N PHE A 449 13.24 4.22 6.40
CA PHE A 449 13.62 5.47 5.77
C PHE A 449 12.77 6.62 6.34
N ALA A 450 13.45 7.73 6.65
CA ALA A 450 12.77 8.91 7.17
C ALA A 450 12.04 9.67 6.06
N ASN A 451 10.97 10.37 6.43
CA ASN A 451 10.31 11.33 5.54
C ASN A 451 11.25 12.50 5.19
N ARG A 452 12.11 12.93 6.11
CA ARG A 452 13.20 13.86 5.79
C ARG A 452 14.24 13.15 4.94
N SER A 453 14.36 13.55 3.68
CA SER A 453 15.45 13.05 2.83
C SER A 453 16.82 13.57 3.31
N PRO A 454 17.92 13.00 2.82
CA PRO A 454 19.25 13.52 3.17
C PRO A 454 19.56 14.89 2.53
N VAL A 455 18.68 15.39 1.67
CA VAL A 455 18.82 16.70 1.01
C VAL A 455 17.78 17.66 1.58
N LYS A 456 18.23 18.82 2.04
CA LYS A 456 17.39 19.84 2.66
C LYS A 456 16.23 20.25 1.76
N ASN A 457 15.05 20.47 2.34
CA ASN A 457 13.82 20.86 1.66
C ASN A 457 13.29 19.83 0.63
N VAL A 458 13.79 18.58 0.71
CA VAL A 458 13.27 17.45 -0.08
C VAL A 458 12.76 16.37 0.87
N TRP A 459 11.52 16.00 0.70
CA TRP A 459 10.77 15.09 1.56
C TRP A 459 10.36 13.84 0.80
N LEU A 460 10.47 12.68 1.45
CA LEU A 460 9.99 11.42 0.91
C LEU A 460 8.64 11.09 1.55
N VAL A 461 7.65 10.80 0.73
CA VAL A 461 6.31 10.36 1.17
C VAL A 461 5.93 9.08 0.46
N GLY A 462 5.22 8.21 1.14
CA GLY A 462 4.71 6.96 0.57
C GLY A 462 5.13 5.71 1.34
N ASP A 463 5.01 4.58 0.68
CA ASP A 463 5.16 3.24 1.25
C ASP A 463 6.59 2.83 1.66
N CYS A 464 7.58 3.61 1.24
CA CYS A 464 8.97 3.41 1.67
C CYS A 464 9.30 4.06 3.02
N THR A 465 8.35 4.76 3.65
CA THR A 465 8.51 5.45 4.93
C THR A 465 7.51 4.92 5.95
N HIS A 466 7.70 5.26 7.23
CA HIS A 466 6.77 4.84 8.28
C HIS A 466 5.34 5.37 8.05
N PRO A 467 4.31 4.56 8.28
CA PRO A 467 4.30 3.20 8.82
C PRO A 467 4.48 2.10 7.77
N GLY A 468 4.53 2.43 6.49
CA GLY A 468 4.73 1.48 5.41
C GLY A 468 3.63 1.55 4.35
N GLU A 469 3.31 0.42 3.76
CA GLU A 469 2.41 0.29 2.63
C GLU A 469 0.91 0.42 2.96
N GLY A 470 0.09 0.37 1.91
CA GLY A 470 -1.36 0.54 1.98
C GLY A 470 -1.79 2.02 1.91
N THR A 471 -3.04 2.27 1.50
CA THR A 471 -3.57 3.64 1.34
C THR A 471 -3.55 4.41 2.65
N ALA A 472 -3.85 3.76 3.77
CA ALA A 472 -3.77 4.35 5.11
C ALA A 472 -2.32 4.69 5.49
N GLY A 473 -1.37 3.79 5.25
CA GLY A 473 0.05 3.99 5.55
C GLY A 473 0.64 5.17 4.80
N VAL A 474 0.42 5.25 3.48
CA VAL A 474 0.96 6.37 2.67
C VAL A 474 0.29 7.70 3.00
N SER A 475 -0.98 7.70 3.43
CA SER A 475 -1.68 8.90 3.88
C SER A 475 -1.16 9.39 5.23
N TYR A 476 -0.81 8.48 6.14
CA TYR A 476 -0.14 8.81 7.39
C TYR A 476 1.26 9.40 7.14
N SER A 477 2.04 8.80 6.25
CA SER A 477 3.32 9.33 5.80
C SER A 477 3.19 10.76 5.26
N ALA A 478 2.12 11.04 4.49
CA ALA A 478 1.83 12.37 3.97
C ALA A 478 1.52 13.38 5.08
N LEU A 479 0.67 13.00 6.04
CA LEU A 479 0.37 13.85 7.19
C LEU A 479 1.64 14.17 8.00
N THR A 480 2.54 13.19 8.17
CA THR A 480 3.83 13.38 8.83
C THR A 480 4.68 14.43 8.09
N VAL A 481 4.82 14.32 6.77
CA VAL A 481 5.57 15.28 5.94
C VAL A 481 4.97 16.68 6.07
N VAL A 482 3.66 16.80 6.02
CA VAL A 482 2.97 18.11 6.15
C VAL A 482 3.25 18.76 7.51
N ARG A 483 3.19 17.99 8.61
CA ARG A 483 3.55 18.46 9.96
C ARG A 483 5.02 18.91 10.05
N GLN A 484 5.92 18.16 9.44
CA GLN A 484 7.35 18.47 9.41
C GLN A 484 7.64 19.75 8.61
N ILE A 485 7.01 19.94 7.43
CA ILE A 485 7.17 21.16 6.62
C ILE A 485 6.70 22.39 7.41
N GLN A 486 5.55 22.31 8.07
CA GLN A 486 5.03 23.43 8.88
C GLN A 486 5.92 23.80 10.06
N GLN A 487 6.62 22.84 10.62
CA GLN A 487 7.51 23.09 11.74
C GLN A 487 8.80 23.85 11.34
N GLU A 488 9.18 23.78 10.07
CA GLU A 488 10.40 24.49 9.60
C GLU A 488 10.14 25.98 9.30
N HIS A 489 8.87 26.42 9.43
CA HIS A 489 8.42 27.77 9.12
C HIS A 489 7.53 28.36 10.22
#